data_b417ad2e4d646f016489dbd65bb8899b
#
_entry.id   b417ad2e4d646f016489dbd65bb8899b
#
_cell.length_a   1.000
_cell.length_b   1.000
_cell.length_c   1.000
_cell.angle_alpha   90.00
_cell.angle_beta   90.00
_cell.angle_gamma   90.00
#
_symmetry.space_group_name_H-M   'P 1'
#
loop_
_entity.id
_entity.type
_entity.pdbx_description
1 polymer ?
#
loop_
_entity_poly.entity_id
_entity_poly.type
_entity_poly.pdbx_seq_one_letter_code
_entity_poly.pdbx_strand_id
1 'polypeptide(L)'
;ILTVFLGLFATWGQAHSIPEIPVNGRFQADGTAEISIEINPRDWASSPAEAPSLEQRAWARMTTEQRNELLRRAKEHAAAVVEFTFEPLGRVQPDFEFGFGAEDGKPLYKPDDAVVMVGRWKTRIPAGITGWRIRSP
;
A
#
# COMPACT_ATOMS: atom_id res chain seq x y z
N ILE A 1 54.18 14.70 26.47
CA ILE A 1 53.49 14.13 25.29
C ILE A 1 52.04 13.85 25.71
N LEU A 2 51.12 14.69 25.24
CA LEU A 2 49.68 14.59 25.55
C LEU A 2 48.98 13.92 24.35
N THR A 3 48.52 12.67 24.52
CA THR A 3 47.81 11.94 23.49
C THR A 3 46.30 12.21 23.67
N VAL A 4 45.72 12.97 22.73
CA VAL A 4 44.26 13.23 22.66
C VAL A 4 43.60 12.09 21.89
N PHE A 5 42.80 11.29 22.58
CA PHE A 5 41.94 10.27 21.95
C PHE A 5 40.66 10.96 21.45
N LEU A 6 40.57 11.14 20.15
CA LEU A 6 39.34 11.60 19.49
C LEU A 6 38.40 10.38 19.31
N GLY A 7 37.42 10.23 20.21
CA GLY A 7 36.37 9.21 20.07
C GLY A 7 35.39 9.61 18.97
N LEU A 8 35.41 8.89 17.85
CA LEU A 8 34.36 8.95 16.82
C LEU A 8 33.08 8.30 17.37
N PHE A 9 32.13 9.13 17.78
CA PHE A 9 30.75 8.66 18.01
C PHE A 9 30.09 8.48 16.65
N ALA A 10 30.04 7.24 16.16
CA ALA A 10 29.19 6.86 15.06
C ALA A 10 27.75 6.91 15.57
N THR A 11 27.00 7.96 15.25
CA THR A 11 25.55 8.00 15.41
C THR A 11 24.96 7.02 14.40
N TRP A 12 24.48 5.90 14.88
CA TRP A 12 23.68 4.97 14.08
C TRP A 12 22.37 5.66 13.78
N GLY A 13 22.26 6.25 12.59
CA GLY A 13 21.00 6.74 12.08
C GLY A 13 20.09 5.52 11.89
N GLN A 14 19.08 5.40 12.72
CA GLN A 14 18.01 4.45 12.46
C GLN A 14 17.27 4.96 11.22
N ALA A 15 17.50 4.31 10.08
CA ALA A 15 16.65 4.50 8.92
C ALA A 15 15.26 3.99 9.31
N HIS A 16 14.31 4.91 9.52
CA HIS A 16 12.91 4.54 9.62
C HIS A 16 12.54 3.87 8.31
N SER A 17 12.14 2.61 8.38
CA SER A 17 11.58 1.93 7.21
C SER A 17 10.30 2.66 6.81
N ILE A 18 10.34 3.30 5.64
CA ILE A 18 9.14 3.88 5.04
C ILE A 18 8.23 2.70 4.69
N PRO A 19 6.96 2.68 5.13
CA PRO A 19 6.04 1.63 4.73
C PRO A 19 5.96 1.56 3.21
N GLU A 20 6.30 0.42 2.64
CA GLU A 20 6.17 0.20 1.21
C GLU A 20 4.72 -0.19 0.92
N ILE A 21 4.09 0.56 0.02
CA ILE A 21 2.77 0.26 -0.49
C ILE A 21 2.95 -0.41 -1.86
N PRO A 22 2.74 -1.74 -1.97
CA PRO A 22 2.86 -2.43 -3.25
C PRO A 22 1.77 -1.95 -4.21
N VAL A 23 2.19 -1.49 -5.39
CA VAL A 23 1.29 -1.13 -6.49
C VAL A 23 1.67 -1.92 -7.73
N ASN A 24 0.73 -2.69 -8.26
CA ASN A 24 0.93 -3.50 -9.45
C ASN A 24 -0.01 -3.03 -10.57
N GLY A 25 0.51 -2.91 -11.79
CA GLY A 25 -0.26 -2.55 -12.97
C GLY A 25 -0.18 -3.64 -14.04
N ARG A 26 -1.33 -4.03 -14.59
CA ARG A 26 -1.42 -4.91 -15.75
C ARG A 26 -2.13 -4.17 -16.87
N PHE A 27 -1.45 -4.00 -17.98
CA PHE A 27 -1.96 -3.32 -19.17
C PHE A 27 -2.16 -4.36 -20.29
N GLN A 28 -3.33 -4.33 -20.91
CA GLN A 28 -3.69 -5.28 -21.95
C GLN A 28 -3.70 -4.60 -23.33
N ALA A 29 -3.48 -5.39 -24.37
CA ALA A 29 -3.42 -4.88 -25.74
C ALA A 29 -4.76 -4.30 -26.23
N ASP A 30 -5.89 -4.66 -25.60
CA ASP A 30 -7.21 -4.13 -25.90
C ASP A 30 -7.48 -2.74 -25.26
N GLY A 31 -6.48 -2.15 -24.60
CA GLY A 31 -6.56 -0.86 -23.96
C GLY A 31 -7.17 -0.89 -22.55
N THR A 32 -7.39 -2.07 -21.97
CA THR A 32 -7.78 -2.18 -20.57
C THR A 32 -6.57 -2.18 -19.65
N ALA A 33 -6.71 -1.61 -18.46
CA ALA A 33 -5.72 -1.66 -17.39
C ALA A 33 -6.39 -2.13 -16.10
N GLU A 34 -5.66 -2.96 -15.36
CA GLU A 34 -5.99 -3.33 -13.99
C GLU A 34 -4.84 -2.93 -13.08
N ILE A 35 -5.13 -2.08 -12.11
CA ILE A 35 -4.16 -1.60 -11.13
C ILE A 35 -4.60 -2.11 -9.77
N SER A 36 -3.69 -2.72 -9.03
CA SER A 36 -3.93 -3.16 -7.67
C SER A 36 -2.97 -2.49 -6.70
N ILE A 37 -3.47 -2.24 -5.50
CA ILE A 37 -2.73 -1.65 -4.38
C ILE A 37 -2.97 -2.49 -3.13
N GLU A 38 -1.93 -2.73 -2.33
CA GLU A 38 -2.05 -3.42 -1.06
C GLU A 38 -1.81 -2.45 0.09
N ILE A 39 -2.71 -2.43 1.05
CA ILE A 39 -2.63 -1.61 2.28
C ILE A 39 -2.62 -2.55 3.48
N ASN A 40 -1.56 -2.52 4.25
CA ASN A 40 -1.49 -3.27 5.50
C ASN A 40 -2.05 -2.41 6.66
N PRO A 41 -2.98 -2.91 7.49
CA PRO A 41 -3.52 -2.16 8.63
C PRO A 41 -2.45 -1.62 9.58
N ARG A 42 -1.32 -2.31 9.72
CA ARG A 42 -0.20 -1.86 10.57
C ARG A 42 0.46 -0.56 10.09
N ASP A 43 0.32 -0.22 8.79
CA ASP A 43 0.90 1.01 8.22
C ASP A 43 0.29 2.27 8.83
N TRP A 44 -0.87 2.14 9.50
CA TRP A 44 -1.53 3.24 10.23
C TRP A 44 -1.09 3.36 11.69
N ALA A 45 -0.25 2.45 12.17
CA ALA A 45 0.29 2.53 13.52
C ALA A 45 1.38 3.61 13.60
N SER A 46 1.60 4.14 14.80
CA SER A 46 2.67 5.11 15.07
C SER A 46 4.07 4.54 14.82
N SER A 47 4.23 3.22 14.95
CA SER A 47 5.45 2.46 14.63
C SER A 47 5.10 1.25 13.76
N PRO A 48 4.92 1.41 12.46
CA PRO A 48 4.48 0.33 11.56
C PRO A 48 5.38 -0.90 11.59
N ALA A 49 6.69 -0.71 11.70
CA ALA A 49 7.66 -1.82 11.71
C ALA A 49 7.52 -2.72 12.96
N GLU A 50 7.03 -2.17 14.07
CA GLU A 50 6.85 -2.87 15.34
C GLU A 50 5.41 -3.33 15.56
N ALA A 51 4.46 -2.77 14.80
CA ALA A 51 3.05 -3.10 14.94
C ALA A 51 2.78 -4.53 14.46
N PRO A 52 1.97 -5.31 15.18
CA PRO A 52 1.59 -6.63 14.75
C PRO A 52 0.70 -6.57 13.50
N SER A 53 0.85 -7.54 12.61
CA SER A 53 -0.07 -7.72 11.49
C SER A 53 -1.45 -8.13 11.99
N LEU A 54 -2.49 -7.74 11.24
CA LEU A 54 -3.84 -8.25 11.48
C LEU A 54 -3.89 -9.71 10.99
N GLU A 55 -3.96 -10.67 11.92
CA GLU A 55 -4.06 -12.08 11.55
C GLU A 55 -5.47 -12.47 11.14
N GLN A 56 -5.61 -13.46 10.24
CA GLN A 56 -6.91 -13.97 9.78
C GLN A 56 -7.83 -14.38 10.93
N ARG A 57 -7.31 -15.01 11.99
CA ARG A 57 -8.12 -15.40 13.16
C ARG A 57 -8.71 -14.20 13.90
N ALA A 58 -8.01 -13.08 13.94
CA ALA A 58 -8.52 -11.84 14.55
C ALA A 58 -9.54 -11.16 13.63
N TRP A 59 -9.22 -11.06 12.33
CA TRP A 59 -10.13 -10.56 11.31
C TRP A 59 -11.44 -11.34 11.23
N ALA A 60 -11.39 -12.67 11.34
CA ALA A 60 -12.59 -13.52 11.30
C ALA A 60 -13.58 -13.24 12.45
N ARG A 61 -13.09 -12.70 13.58
CA ARG A 61 -13.91 -12.31 14.75
C ARG A 61 -14.45 -10.88 14.67
N MET A 62 -13.99 -10.09 13.71
CA MET A 62 -14.47 -8.71 13.53
C MET A 62 -15.91 -8.71 13.02
N THR A 63 -16.67 -7.70 13.48
CA THR A 63 -18.02 -7.44 12.94
C THR A 63 -17.94 -6.92 11.51
N THR A 64 -19.06 -6.93 10.81
CA THR A 64 -19.17 -6.35 9.47
C THR A 64 -18.80 -4.86 9.48
N GLU A 65 -19.25 -4.12 10.49
CA GLU A 65 -18.97 -2.69 10.68
C GLU A 65 -17.46 -2.43 10.83
N GLN A 66 -16.77 -3.23 11.64
CA GLN A 66 -15.32 -3.13 11.83
C GLN A 66 -14.57 -3.41 10.53
N ARG A 67 -14.97 -4.43 9.77
CA ARG A 67 -14.38 -4.73 8.46
C ARG A 67 -14.62 -3.61 7.45
N ASN A 68 -15.84 -3.08 7.39
CA ASN A 68 -16.17 -1.97 6.50
C ASN A 68 -15.37 -0.71 6.84
N GLU A 69 -15.12 -0.46 8.13
CA GLU A 69 -14.28 0.68 8.55
C GLU A 69 -12.83 0.52 8.07
N LEU A 70 -12.26 -0.69 8.12
CA LEU A 70 -10.93 -0.94 7.56
C LEU A 70 -10.89 -0.66 6.05
N LEU A 71 -11.89 -1.12 5.28
CA LEU A 71 -11.97 -0.87 3.84
C LEU A 71 -12.13 0.62 3.52
N ARG A 72 -12.94 1.34 4.30
CA ARG A 72 -13.10 2.80 4.15
C ARG A 72 -11.78 3.52 4.38
N ARG A 73 -11.06 3.19 5.46
CA ARG A 73 -9.74 3.76 5.77
C ARG A 73 -8.71 3.44 4.71
N ALA A 74 -8.72 2.21 4.15
CA ALA A 74 -7.84 1.84 3.07
C ALA A 74 -8.08 2.69 1.82
N LYS A 75 -9.33 2.92 1.45
CA LYS A 75 -9.69 3.77 0.31
C LYS A 75 -9.22 5.22 0.50
N GLU A 76 -9.43 5.79 1.68
CA GLU A 76 -8.96 7.13 2.01
C GLU A 76 -7.42 7.23 2.02
N HIS A 77 -6.76 6.24 2.60
CA HIS A 77 -5.30 6.19 2.63
C HIS A 77 -4.70 6.10 1.22
N ALA A 78 -5.22 5.20 0.38
CA ALA A 78 -4.78 5.09 -1.02
C ALA A 78 -4.92 6.43 -1.77
N ALA A 79 -6.04 7.13 -1.59
CA ALA A 79 -6.27 8.43 -2.21
C ALA A 79 -5.29 9.52 -1.74
N ALA A 80 -4.82 9.42 -0.49
CA ALA A 80 -3.88 10.38 0.09
C ALA A 80 -2.42 10.12 -0.30
N VAL A 81 -2.03 8.85 -0.48
CA VAL A 81 -0.61 8.46 -0.62
C VAL A 81 -0.20 8.04 -2.01
N VAL A 82 -1.14 7.91 -2.96
CA VAL A 82 -0.84 7.51 -4.33
C VAL A 82 -1.46 8.48 -5.33
N GLU A 83 -0.64 9.05 -6.19
CA GLU A 83 -1.06 9.89 -7.29
C GLU A 83 -0.83 9.18 -8.62
N PHE A 84 -1.87 9.10 -9.44
CA PHE A 84 -1.81 8.55 -10.79
C PHE A 84 -1.92 9.65 -11.85
N THR A 85 -1.10 9.54 -12.89
CA THR A 85 -1.11 10.46 -14.04
C THR A 85 -1.10 9.64 -15.34
N PHE A 86 -1.98 9.97 -16.27
CA PHE A 86 -1.91 9.52 -17.66
C PHE A 86 -1.44 10.66 -18.55
N GLU A 87 -0.38 10.45 -19.31
CA GLU A 87 0.18 11.46 -20.20
C GLU A 87 -0.43 11.36 -21.61
N PRO A 88 -0.90 12.48 -22.20
CA PRO A 88 -0.88 13.86 -21.73
C PRO A 88 -2.12 14.29 -20.94
N LEU A 89 -3.02 13.38 -20.59
CA LEU A 89 -4.32 13.70 -19.96
C LEU A 89 -4.18 14.38 -18.58
N GLY A 90 -3.11 14.05 -17.84
CA GLY A 90 -2.87 14.59 -16.51
C GLY A 90 -3.29 13.64 -15.39
N ARG A 91 -3.50 14.20 -14.20
CA ARG A 91 -3.86 13.45 -13.00
C ARG A 91 -5.22 12.79 -13.13
N VAL A 92 -5.31 11.52 -12.75
CA VAL A 92 -6.54 10.75 -12.69
C VAL A 92 -6.79 10.26 -11.27
N GLN A 93 -8.06 10.19 -10.90
CA GLN A 93 -8.47 9.67 -9.59
C GLN A 93 -8.88 8.21 -9.76
N PRO A 94 -8.12 7.24 -9.19
CA PRO A 94 -8.51 5.84 -9.25
C PRO A 94 -9.76 5.58 -8.39
N ASP A 95 -10.66 4.78 -8.90
CA ASP A 95 -11.79 4.27 -8.13
C ASP A 95 -11.51 2.83 -7.70
N PHE A 96 -10.74 2.68 -6.63
CA PHE A 96 -10.40 1.38 -6.08
C PHE A 96 -11.59 0.74 -5.38
N GLU A 97 -11.88 -0.49 -5.77
CA GLU A 97 -12.71 -1.41 -5.00
C GLU A 97 -11.82 -2.23 -4.07
N PHE A 98 -12.03 -2.08 -2.75
CA PHE A 98 -11.23 -2.76 -1.74
C PHE A 98 -11.92 -4.03 -1.23
N GLY A 99 -11.11 -5.07 -1.06
CA GLY A 99 -11.46 -6.32 -0.39
C GLY A 99 -10.32 -6.78 0.51
N PHE A 100 -10.49 -7.93 1.16
CA PHE A 100 -9.46 -8.52 2.00
C PHE A 100 -8.74 -9.66 1.29
N GLY A 101 -7.47 -9.82 1.57
CA GLY A 101 -6.62 -10.89 1.07
C GLY A 101 -5.40 -11.09 1.94
N ALA A 102 -4.56 -12.06 1.61
CA ALA A 102 -3.21 -12.17 2.14
C ALA A 102 -2.25 -11.33 1.29
N GLU A 103 -1.05 -11.11 1.81
CA GLU A 103 0.03 -10.41 1.11
C GLU A 103 0.32 -11.05 -0.27
N ASP A 104 0.77 -10.26 -1.21
CA ASP A 104 1.02 -10.65 -2.61
C ASP A 104 -0.24 -11.13 -3.37
N GLY A 105 -1.41 -10.66 -2.98
CA GLY A 105 -2.68 -11.01 -3.62
C GLY A 105 -3.11 -12.46 -3.45
N LYS A 106 -2.52 -13.18 -2.49
CA LYS A 106 -2.87 -14.57 -2.19
C LYS A 106 -4.19 -14.65 -1.44
N PRO A 107 -4.92 -15.77 -1.53
CA PRO A 107 -6.06 -15.99 -0.66
C PRO A 107 -5.64 -16.27 0.79
N LEU A 108 -6.53 -15.96 1.72
CA LEU A 108 -6.36 -16.24 3.15
C LEU A 108 -6.68 -17.72 3.42
N TYR A 109 -5.70 -18.48 3.86
CA TYR A 109 -5.85 -19.92 4.12
C TYR A 109 -5.64 -20.31 5.58
N LYS A 110 -4.68 -19.65 6.25
CA LYS A 110 -4.25 -20.05 7.59
C LYS A 110 -4.68 -19.02 8.63
N PRO A 111 -4.95 -19.44 9.87
CA PRO A 111 -5.37 -18.53 10.94
C PRO A 111 -4.35 -17.43 11.29
N ASP A 112 -3.08 -17.65 10.97
CA ASP A 112 -1.96 -16.74 11.19
C ASP A 112 -1.55 -15.97 9.94
N ASP A 113 -2.23 -16.17 8.79
CA ASP A 113 -1.99 -15.35 7.61
C ASP A 113 -2.25 -13.86 7.93
N ALA A 114 -1.33 -13.01 7.49
CA ALA A 114 -1.50 -11.57 7.60
C ALA A 114 -2.59 -11.09 6.62
N VAL A 115 -3.58 -10.38 7.15
CA VAL A 115 -4.68 -9.81 6.36
C VAL A 115 -4.29 -8.42 5.91
N VAL A 116 -4.39 -8.19 4.60
CA VAL A 116 -4.24 -6.88 3.97
C VAL A 116 -5.52 -6.47 3.25
N MET A 117 -5.70 -5.18 3.01
CA MET A 117 -6.73 -4.68 2.13
C MET A 117 -6.16 -4.51 0.73
N VAL A 118 -6.78 -5.17 -0.24
CA VAL A 118 -6.39 -5.14 -1.66
C VAL A 118 -7.41 -4.30 -2.42
N GLY A 119 -6.96 -3.15 -2.91
CA GLY A 119 -7.72 -2.31 -3.82
C GLY A 119 -7.47 -2.71 -5.26
N ARG A 120 -8.51 -2.83 -6.07
CA ARG A 120 -8.43 -3.07 -7.50
C ARG A 120 -9.17 -2.00 -8.26
N TRP A 121 -8.52 -1.45 -9.27
CA TRP A 121 -9.11 -0.49 -10.19
C TRP A 121 -8.97 -1.01 -11.62
N LYS A 122 -10.11 -1.26 -12.26
CA LYS A 122 -10.17 -1.60 -13.68
C LYS A 122 -10.62 -0.38 -14.46
N THR A 123 -9.86 -0.01 -15.47
CA THR A 123 -10.18 1.14 -16.30
C THR A 123 -9.84 0.85 -17.76
N ARG A 124 -10.48 1.60 -18.66
CA ARG A 124 -10.04 1.67 -20.05
C ARG A 124 -9.13 2.87 -20.20
N ILE A 125 -7.93 2.65 -20.73
CA ILE A 125 -6.99 3.74 -21.01
C ILE A 125 -7.56 4.56 -22.18
N PRO A 126 -7.74 5.88 -22.02
CA PRO A 126 -8.21 6.75 -23.10
C PRO A 126 -7.28 6.70 -24.31
N ALA A 127 -7.83 6.86 -25.51
CA ALA A 127 -7.01 6.97 -26.72
C ALA A 127 -6.06 8.16 -26.64
N GLY A 128 -4.84 8.01 -27.18
CA GLY A 128 -3.82 9.06 -27.17
C GLY A 128 -2.95 9.11 -25.91
N ILE A 129 -3.14 8.20 -24.95
CA ILE A 129 -2.23 8.08 -23.82
C ILE A 129 -0.90 7.51 -24.30
N THR A 130 0.20 8.19 -23.99
CA THR A 130 1.56 7.80 -24.36
C THR A 130 2.39 7.29 -23.18
N GLY A 131 1.92 7.52 -21.95
CA GLY A 131 2.59 7.08 -20.75
C GLY A 131 1.71 7.17 -19.51
N TRP A 132 2.18 6.58 -18.44
CA TRP A 132 1.55 6.66 -17.13
C TRP A 132 2.62 6.80 -16.05
N ARG A 133 2.24 7.41 -14.95
CA ARG A 133 3.13 7.64 -13.81
C ARG A 133 2.37 7.42 -12.52
N ILE A 134 3.05 6.80 -11.56
CA ILE A 134 2.59 6.68 -10.18
C ILE A 134 3.61 7.40 -9.30
N ARG A 135 3.13 8.23 -8.39
CA ARG A 135 3.97 8.91 -7.40
C ARG A 135 3.33 8.79 -6.01
N SER A 136 4.17 8.80 -4.99
CA SER A 136 3.80 9.17 -3.63
C SER A 136 3.97 10.67 -3.50
N PRO A 137 2.93 11.43 -3.16
CA PRO A 137 3.02 12.87 -2.95
C PRO A 137 3.88 13.25 -1.76
#